data_270007068b0c18a867a33780c35c1f8a
#
_entry.id   270007068b0c18a867a33780c35c1f8a
#
_cell.length_a   1.000
_cell.length_b   1.000
_cell.length_c   1.000
_cell.angle_alpha   90.00
_cell.angle_beta   90.00
_cell.angle_gamma   90.00
#
_symmetry.space_group_name_H-M   'P 1'
#
loop_
_entity.id
_entity.type
_entity.pdbx_description
1 polymer ?
#
loop_
_entity_poly.entity_id
_entity_poly.type
_entity_poly.pdbx_seq_one_letter_code
_entity_poly.pdbx_strand_id
1 'polypeptide(L)'
;MKLDVSSLAHTKWECKYHIVFAPKYRRQIIYGKIKQDIGQMLRKLCEYKGIEIHEAEACKEHIHMLVSIPPKYSVSQIMGYLKGKSSLMIYEKYANLKYKYGNRHFWCRGYYVITVRRNRRAIEEYIKNQLQEDYTDDQLSIKEFVDPFTGEPVRGGK
;
A
#
# COMPACT_ATOMS: atom_id res chain seq x y z
N MET A 1 4.38 -13.37 -9.58
CA MET A 1 5.59 -13.59 -8.79
C MET A 1 5.21 -13.65 -7.32
N LYS A 2 5.42 -14.81 -6.73
CA LYS A 2 5.27 -14.89 -5.29
C LYS A 2 6.27 -13.90 -4.69
N LEU A 3 5.77 -12.92 -3.95
CA LEU A 3 6.60 -12.18 -3.04
C LEU A 3 7.46 -13.19 -2.30
N ASP A 4 8.75 -13.03 -2.39
CA ASP A 4 9.63 -13.89 -1.66
C ASP A 4 9.49 -13.57 -0.17
N VAL A 5 8.43 -14.14 0.42
CA VAL A 5 8.21 -14.07 1.85
C VAL A 5 9.36 -14.73 2.60
N SER A 6 10.19 -15.49 1.88
CA SER A 6 11.36 -16.18 2.47
C SER A 6 12.40 -15.19 2.97
N SER A 7 12.53 -14.01 2.36
CA SER A 7 13.42 -12.96 2.87
C SER A 7 12.91 -12.33 4.16
N LEU A 8 11.66 -12.63 4.54
CA LEU A 8 11.00 -12.13 5.73
C LEU A 8 10.53 -13.28 6.63
N ALA A 9 11.35 -14.33 6.73
CA ALA A 9 11.00 -15.62 7.36
C ALA A 9 10.32 -15.49 8.74
N HIS A 10 10.63 -14.45 9.50
CA HIS A 10 10.03 -14.18 10.82
C HIS A 10 9.08 -12.98 10.83
N THR A 11 8.91 -12.31 9.70
CA THR A 11 8.06 -11.14 9.59
C THR A 11 6.81 -11.46 8.82
N LYS A 12 5.68 -11.33 9.49
CA LYS A 12 4.37 -11.38 8.85
C LYS A 12 3.86 -9.95 8.74
N TRP A 13 3.29 -9.61 7.59
CA TRP A 13 2.78 -8.27 7.38
C TRP A 13 1.47 -8.29 6.61
N GLU A 14 0.66 -7.28 6.89
CA GLU A 14 -0.58 -7.05 6.18
C GLU A 14 -0.84 -5.56 6.17
N CYS A 15 -0.29 -4.92 5.15
CA CYS A 15 -0.39 -3.49 4.96
C CYS A 15 -1.34 -3.24 3.79
N LYS A 16 -2.65 -3.27 4.07
CA LYS A 16 -3.70 -3.04 3.09
C LYS A 16 -4.22 -1.61 3.19
N TYR A 17 -4.42 -1.02 2.04
CA TYR A 17 -4.88 0.35 1.93
C TYR A 17 -5.93 0.48 0.85
N HIS A 18 -6.98 1.27 1.13
CA HIS A 18 -7.80 1.87 0.09
C HIS A 18 -7.14 3.17 -0.33
N ILE A 19 -6.87 3.31 -1.61
CA ILE A 19 -6.25 4.49 -2.17
C ILE A 19 -7.15 5.06 -3.27
N VAL A 20 -7.38 6.37 -3.22
CA VAL A 20 -8.15 7.08 -4.24
C VAL A 20 -7.32 8.23 -4.76
N PHE A 21 -7.22 8.34 -6.07
CA PHE A 21 -6.56 9.47 -6.71
C PHE A 21 -7.28 9.82 -8.02
N ALA A 22 -7.14 11.04 -8.47
CA ALA A 22 -7.94 11.59 -9.55
C ALA A 22 -7.10 12.34 -10.58
N PRO A 23 -7.55 12.39 -11.84
CA PRO A 23 -6.96 13.26 -12.83
C PRO A 23 -7.02 14.73 -12.39
N LYS A 24 -6.08 15.52 -12.88
CA LYS A 24 -6.01 16.96 -12.60
C LYS A 24 -7.32 17.63 -12.99
N TYR A 25 -7.83 18.47 -12.10
CA TYR A 25 -9.14 19.14 -12.20
C TYR A 25 -10.33 18.17 -12.18
N ARG A 26 -10.16 16.92 -11.74
CA ARG A 26 -11.18 15.87 -11.74
C ARG A 26 -11.89 15.71 -13.09
N ARG A 27 -11.15 15.85 -14.17
CA ARG A 27 -11.70 15.70 -15.51
C ARG A 27 -12.19 14.28 -15.76
N GLN A 28 -13.36 14.16 -16.40
CA GLN A 28 -13.97 12.89 -16.71
C GLN A 28 -13.34 12.29 -17.99
N ILE A 29 -12.10 11.86 -17.87
CA ILE A 29 -11.31 11.39 -18.99
C ILE A 29 -11.07 9.88 -18.97
N ILE A 30 -11.26 9.22 -17.82
CA ILE A 30 -10.97 7.80 -17.66
C ILE A 30 -12.17 6.98 -18.17
N TYR A 31 -12.24 6.77 -19.47
CA TYR A 31 -13.26 5.93 -20.11
C TYR A 31 -12.71 5.30 -21.38
N GLY A 32 -13.39 4.27 -21.91
CA GLY A 32 -13.01 3.62 -23.15
C GLY A 32 -11.61 3.03 -23.12
N LYS A 33 -10.87 3.24 -24.20
CA LYS A 33 -9.54 2.67 -24.38
C LYS A 33 -8.52 3.20 -23.37
N ILE A 34 -8.58 4.48 -23.04
CA ILE A 34 -7.66 5.09 -22.07
C ILE A 34 -7.84 4.48 -20.67
N LYS A 35 -9.06 4.16 -20.29
CA LYS A 35 -9.35 3.45 -19.04
C LYS A 35 -8.64 2.11 -18.96
N GLN A 36 -8.70 1.33 -20.04
CA GLN A 36 -8.04 0.02 -20.11
C GLN A 36 -6.52 0.18 -20.04
N ASP A 37 -5.99 1.13 -20.75
CA ASP A 37 -4.54 1.38 -20.79
C ASP A 37 -4.02 1.83 -19.42
N ILE A 38 -4.71 2.73 -18.74
CA ILE A 38 -4.37 3.16 -17.39
C ILE A 38 -4.39 1.99 -16.41
N GLY A 39 -5.42 1.15 -16.50
CA GLY A 39 -5.52 -0.05 -15.67
C GLY A 39 -4.34 -0.99 -15.86
N GLN A 40 -3.94 -1.23 -17.10
CA GLN A 40 -2.79 -2.07 -17.43
C GLN A 40 -1.47 -1.45 -16.94
N MET A 41 -1.31 -0.14 -17.12
CA MET A 41 -0.12 0.58 -16.65
C MET A 41 0.03 0.47 -15.13
N LEU A 42 -1.04 0.74 -14.39
CA LEU A 42 -1.02 0.66 -12.93
C LEU A 42 -0.75 -0.76 -12.44
N ARG A 43 -1.35 -1.76 -13.07
CA ARG A 43 -1.09 -3.16 -12.73
C ARG A 43 0.39 -3.50 -12.91
N LYS A 44 0.97 -3.13 -14.02
CA LYS A 44 2.37 -3.39 -14.33
C LYS A 44 3.30 -2.71 -13.35
N LEU A 45 3.03 -1.45 -13.04
CA LEU A 45 3.80 -0.69 -12.06
C LEU A 45 3.73 -1.30 -10.67
N CYS A 46 2.55 -1.78 -10.27
CA CYS A 46 2.39 -2.48 -9.00
C CYS A 46 3.17 -3.81 -8.97
N GLU A 47 3.13 -4.57 -10.05
CA GLU A 47 3.90 -5.82 -10.16
C GLU A 47 5.39 -5.60 -9.95
N TYR A 48 5.96 -4.55 -10.52
CA TYR A 48 7.38 -4.22 -10.36
C TYR A 48 7.78 -3.95 -8.90
N LYS A 49 6.86 -3.48 -8.09
CA LYS A 49 7.11 -3.17 -6.67
C LYS A 49 6.61 -4.25 -5.71
N GLY A 50 6.08 -5.34 -6.24
CA GLY A 50 5.51 -6.39 -5.40
C GLY A 50 4.24 -5.97 -4.68
N ILE A 51 3.51 -5.01 -5.23
CA ILE A 51 2.24 -4.56 -4.68
C ILE A 51 1.14 -5.44 -5.22
N GLU A 52 0.36 -6.04 -4.32
CA GLU A 52 -0.79 -6.85 -4.70
C GLU A 52 -2.03 -5.97 -4.81
N ILE A 53 -2.70 -6.03 -5.95
CA ILE A 53 -3.98 -5.36 -6.16
C ILE A 53 -5.09 -6.36 -5.86
N HIS A 54 -5.86 -6.12 -4.81
CA HIS A 54 -7.01 -6.96 -4.45
C HIS A 54 -8.24 -6.59 -5.23
N GLU A 55 -8.49 -5.29 -5.35
CA GLU A 55 -9.59 -4.71 -6.11
C GLU A 55 -9.13 -3.39 -6.70
N ALA A 56 -9.65 -3.05 -7.86
CA ALA A 56 -9.42 -1.75 -8.45
C ALA A 56 -10.61 -1.38 -9.32
N GLU A 57 -11.01 -0.14 -9.25
CA GLU A 57 -12.08 0.42 -10.06
C GLU A 57 -11.63 1.76 -10.64
N ALA A 58 -11.76 1.87 -11.94
CA ALA A 58 -11.49 3.11 -12.65
C ALA A 58 -12.83 3.76 -13.01
N CYS A 59 -13.15 4.82 -12.31
CA CYS A 59 -14.27 5.69 -12.64
C CYS A 59 -13.82 6.80 -13.58
N LYS A 60 -14.75 7.49 -14.22
CA LYS A 60 -14.39 8.54 -15.20
C LYS A 60 -13.49 9.63 -14.61
N GLU A 61 -13.64 9.93 -13.32
CA GLU A 61 -12.97 11.04 -12.65
C GLU A 61 -12.02 10.62 -11.53
N HIS A 62 -11.90 9.32 -11.24
CA HIS A 62 -10.99 8.84 -10.19
C HIS A 62 -10.66 7.36 -10.34
N ILE A 63 -9.58 6.98 -9.70
CA ILE A 63 -9.17 5.59 -9.53
C ILE A 63 -9.32 5.21 -8.06
N HIS A 64 -9.92 4.07 -7.79
CA HIS A 64 -10.01 3.49 -6.45
C HIS A 64 -9.31 2.13 -6.48
N MET A 65 -8.36 1.92 -5.57
CA MET A 65 -7.60 0.68 -5.48
C MET A 65 -7.56 0.18 -4.05
N LEU A 66 -7.73 -1.12 -3.88
CA LEU A 66 -7.42 -1.83 -2.64
C LEU A 66 -6.14 -2.62 -2.86
N VAL A 67 -5.09 -2.26 -2.16
CA VAL A 67 -3.75 -2.79 -2.40
C VAL A 67 -3.07 -3.22 -1.11
N SER A 68 -2.19 -4.23 -1.21
CA SER A 68 -1.22 -4.56 -0.17
C SER A 68 0.15 -4.05 -0.59
N ILE A 69 0.75 -3.22 0.25
CA ILE A 69 2.05 -2.61 -0.01
C ILE A 69 3.09 -3.24 0.93
N PRO A 70 4.22 -3.77 0.40
CA PRO A 70 5.29 -4.28 1.26
C PRO A 70 5.77 -3.22 2.26
N PRO A 71 6.02 -3.60 3.52
CA PRO A 71 6.37 -2.63 4.58
C PRO A 71 7.67 -1.86 4.35
N LYS A 72 8.51 -2.33 3.44
CA LYS A 72 9.73 -1.60 3.03
C LYS A 72 9.46 -0.29 2.29
N TYR A 73 8.22 -0.08 1.80
CA TYR A 73 7.82 1.14 1.11
C TYR A 73 6.82 1.93 1.94
N SER A 74 6.96 3.25 1.95
CA SER A 74 5.90 4.12 2.46
C SER A 74 4.79 4.29 1.42
N VAL A 75 3.60 4.61 1.86
CA VAL A 75 2.48 4.92 0.96
C VAL A 75 2.85 6.09 0.05
N SER A 76 3.50 7.13 0.59
CA SER A 76 3.88 8.30 -0.20
C SER A 76 4.90 7.97 -1.29
N GLN A 77 5.86 7.10 -1.02
CA GLN A 77 6.81 6.62 -2.05
C GLN A 77 6.07 5.90 -3.18
N ILE A 78 5.17 5.01 -2.83
CA ILE A 78 4.39 4.25 -3.82
C ILE A 78 3.48 5.17 -4.61
N MET A 79 2.81 6.12 -3.99
CA MET A 79 1.96 7.07 -4.70
C MET A 79 2.74 7.98 -5.63
N GLY A 80 3.90 8.46 -5.20
CA GLY A 80 4.82 9.20 -6.05
C GLY A 80 5.25 8.40 -7.27
N TYR A 81 5.60 7.15 -7.07
CA TYR A 81 5.99 6.22 -8.13
C TYR A 81 4.82 5.94 -9.10
N LEU A 82 3.66 5.54 -8.59
CA LEU A 82 2.51 5.21 -9.44
C LEU A 82 2.02 6.41 -10.25
N LYS A 83 1.87 7.56 -9.61
CA LYS A 83 1.40 8.78 -10.27
C LYS A 83 2.43 9.32 -11.26
N GLY A 84 3.69 9.37 -10.86
CA GLY A 84 4.77 9.87 -11.71
C GLY A 84 4.99 9.01 -12.95
N LYS A 85 5.17 7.72 -12.78
CA LYS A 85 5.41 6.79 -13.89
C LYS A 85 4.20 6.65 -14.80
N SER A 86 3.00 6.55 -14.24
CA SER A 86 1.79 6.45 -15.06
C SER A 86 1.54 7.72 -15.86
N SER A 87 1.81 8.90 -15.31
CA SER A 87 1.72 10.16 -16.06
C SER A 87 2.61 10.16 -17.30
N LEU A 88 3.87 9.74 -17.16
CA LEU A 88 4.79 9.63 -18.29
C LEU A 88 4.30 8.62 -19.34
N MET A 89 3.83 7.47 -18.91
CA MET A 89 3.30 6.44 -19.81
C MET A 89 2.05 6.90 -20.55
N ILE A 90 1.15 7.60 -19.86
CA ILE A 90 -0.08 8.15 -20.44
C ILE A 90 0.28 9.19 -21.50
N TYR A 91 1.17 10.12 -21.20
CA TYR A 91 1.57 11.18 -22.14
C TYR A 91 2.38 10.66 -23.31
N GLU A 92 3.10 9.58 -23.14
CA GLU A 92 3.80 8.91 -24.23
C GLU A 92 2.81 8.28 -25.23
N LYS A 93 1.79 7.63 -24.71
CA LYS A 93 0.77 6.98 -25.53
C LYS A 93 -0.29 7.94 -26.05
N TYR A 94 -0.63 8.97 -25.31
CA TYR A 94 -1.66 9.96 -25.61
C TYR A 94 -1.05 11.37 -25.59
N ALA A 95 -0.22 11.67 -26.57
CA ALA A 95 0.52 12.93 -26.65
C ALA A 95 -0.38 14.18 -26.61
N ASN A 96 -1.61 14.07 -27.14
CA ASN A 96 -2.56 15.18 -27.16
C ASN A 96 -2.95 15.65 -25.76
N LEU A 97 -2.97 14.76 -24.79
CA LEU A 97 -3.32 15.08 -23.41
C LEU A 97 -2.26 15.96 -22.74
N LYS A 98 -1.00 15.80 -23.11
CA LYS A 98 0.10 16.61 -22.60
C LYS A 98 -0.11 18.10 -22.86
N TYR A 99 -0.57 18.44 -24.05
CA TYR A 99 -0.85 19.83 -24.41
C TYR A 99 -2.11 20.37 -23.72
N LYS A 100 -3.10 19.48 -23.51
CA LYS A 100 -4.38 19.86 -22.94
C LYS A 100 -4.31 20.11 -21.43
N TYR A 101 -3.38 19.45 -20.70
CA TYR A 101 -3.27 19.48 -19.26
C TYR A 101 -2.01 20.18 -18.71
N GLY A 102 -1.36 20.98 -19.51
CA GLY A 102 -0.26 21.82 -19.04
C GLY A 102 0.99 21.08 -18.59
N ASN A 103 1.38 20.08 -19.32
CA ASN A 103 2.74 19.54 -19.43
C ASN A 103 3.31 18.61 -18.35
N ARG A 104 2.86 18.53 -17.13
CA ARG A 104 3.68 17.84 -16.14
C ARG A 104 2.96 16.79 -15.29
N HIS A 105 1.70 16.97 -15.04
CA HIS A 105 0.99 16.10 -14.13
C HIS A 105 -0.39 15.74 -14.67
N PHE A 106 -0.56 14.49 -15.01
CA PHE A 106 -1.87 13.96 -15.37
C PHE A 106 -2.80 13.91 -14.15
N TRP A 107 -2.25 13.58 -12.98
CA TRP A 107 -3.00 13.39 -11.76
C TRP A 107 -3.04 14.67 -10.92
N CYS A 108 -4.12 14.82 -10.14
CA CYS A 108 -4.20 15.84 -9.10
C CYS A 108 -3.06 15.66 -8.10
N ARG A 109 -2.65 16.75 -7.48
CA ARG A 109 -1.77 16.69 -6.32
C ARG A 109 -2.52 16.00 -5.17
N GLY A 110 -1.85 15.15 -4.44
CA GLY A 110 -2.43 14.44 -3.33
C GLY A 110 -3.19 13.18 -3.71
N TYR A 111 -3.72 12.53 -2.71
CA TYR A 111 -4.50 11.30 -2.80
C TYR A 111 -5.20 11.08 -1.47
N TYR A 112 -6.20 10.20 -1.46
CA TYR A 112 -6.86 9.77 -0.24
C TYR A 112 -6.42 8.35 0.08
N VAL A 113 -6.12 8.07 1.35
CA VAL A 113 -5.70 6.74 1.78
C VAL A 113 -6.33 6.39 3.12
N ILE A 114 -6.87 5.18 3.20
CA ILE A 114 -7.35 4.59 4.46
C ILE A 114 -6.66 3.25 4.65
N THR A 115 -6.17 3.00 5.85
CA THR A 115 -5.68 1.69 6.24
C THR A 115 -6.85 0.74 6.46
N VAL A 116 -6.79 -0.44 5.85
CA VAL A 116 -7.80 -1.47 6.06
C VAL A 116 -7.46 -2.23 7.32
N ARG A 117 -8.37 -2.21 8.28
CA ARG A 117 -8.19 -2.92 9.55
C ARG A 117 -8.48 -4.40 9.38
N ARG A 118 -7.61 -5.20 9.96
CA ARG A 118 -7.85 -6.62 10.12
C ARG A 118 -8.84 -6.90 11.23
N ASN A 119 -9.41 -8.12 11.20
CA ASN A 119 -10.20 -8.64 12.30
C ASN A 119 -9.33 -8.67 13.58
N ARG A 120 -9.83 -8.04 14.65
CA ARG A 120 -9.18 -7.96 15.95
C ARG A 120 -8.76 -9.33 16.49
N ARG A 121 -9.60 -10.33 16.29
CA ARG A 121 -9.32 -11.71 16.71
C ARG A 121 -8.06 -12.28 16.06
N ALA A 122 -7.88 -12.04 14.77
CA ALA A 122 -6.68 -12.49 14.06
C ALA A 122 -5.40 -11.81 14.58
N ILE A 123 -5.50 -10.53 14.94
CA ILE A 123 -4.40 -9.77 15.55
C ILE A 123 -4.06 -10.35 16.92
N GLU A 124 -5.06 -10.62 17.75
CA GLU A 124 -4.88 -11.20 19.08
C GLU A 124 -4.24 -12.60 19.02
N GLU A 125 -4.68 -13.43 18.09
CA GLU A 125 -4.07 -14.75 17.87
C GLU A 125 -2.61 -14.65 17.44
N TYR A 126 -2.32 -13.71 16.52
CA TYR A 126 -0.94 -13.49 16.08
C TYR A 126 -0.03 -13.09 17.24
N ILE A 127 -0.46 -12.14 18.07
CA ILE A 127 0.30 -11.69 19.24
C ILE A 127 0.52 -12.83 20.23
N LYS A 128 -0.49 -13.64 20.47
CA LYS A 128 -0.41 -14.79 21.37
C LYS A 128 0.62 -15.82 20.86
N ASN A 129 0.59 -16.14 19.58
CA ASN A 129 1.51 -17.10 18.99
C ASN A 129 2.95 -16.57 19.01
N GLN A 130 3.15 -15.29 18.73
CA GLN A 130 4.46 -14.66 18.77
C GLN A 130 5.07 -14.71 20.17
N LEU A 131 4.30 -14.39 21.20
CA LEU A 131 4.75 -14.49 22.57
C LEU A 131 5.17 -15.92 22.94
N GLN A 132 4.41 -16.91 22.50
CA GLN A 132 4.72 -18.30 22.78
C GLN A 132 5.99 -18.77 22.06
N GLU A 133 6.21 -18.35 20.81
CA GLU A 133 7.42 -18.62 20.08
C GLU A 133 8.64 -18.00 20.78
N ASP A 134 8.54 -16.75 21.21
CA ASP A 134 9.62 -16.06 21.93
C ASP A 134 9.96 -16.75 23.26
N TYR A 135 8.96 -17.23 23.99
CA TYR A 135 9.18 -17.99 25.21
C TYR A 135 9.89 -19.32 24.95
N THR A 136 9.57 -19.97 23.85
CA THR A 136 10.14 -21.27 23.48
C THR A 136 11.59 -21.13 23.04
N ASP A 137 11.88 -20.06 22.26
CA ASP A 137 13.20 -19.84 21.69
C ASP A 137 14.22 -19.33 22.73
N ASP A 138 13.82 -18.43 23.60
CA ASP A 138 14.75 -17.74 24.46
C ASP A 138 14.85 -18.29 25.88
N GLN A 139 13.87 -19.03 26.36
CA GLN A 139 13.77 -19.53 27.73
C GLN A 139 14.12 -18.46 28.80
N LEU A 140 13.91 -17.20 28.43
CA LEU A 140 14.26 -16.09 29.31
C LEU A 140 13.18 -15.89 30.38
N SER A 141 13.57 -15.97 31.64
CA SER A 141 12.76 -15.44 32.70
C SER A 141 12.61 -13.94 32.51
N ILE A 142 11.40 -13.49 32.23
CA ILE A 142 11.10 -12.06 32.13
C ILE A 142 11.25 -11.47 33.53
N LYS A 143 12.40 -10.88 33.80
CA LYS A 143 12.55 -9.96 34.88
C LYS A 143 11.91 -8.64 34.50
N GLU A 144 11.37 -7.95 35.47
CA GLU A 144 10.67 -6.68 35.32
C GLU A 144 11.17 -5.83 34.17
N PHE A 145 10.30 -5.61 33.22
CA PHE A 145 10.59 -4.84 32.03
C PHE A 145 9.84 -3.51 32.11
N VAL A 146 10.53 -2.42 31.85
CA VAL A 146 9.90 -1.10 31.76
C VAL A 146 9.57 -0.84 30.31
N ASP A 147 8.30 -0.53 30.03
CA ASP A 147 7.87 -0.18 28.69
C ASP A 147 8.56 1.13 28.27
N PRO A 148 9.38 1.11 27.21
CA PRO A 148 10.09 2.31 26.76
C PRO A 148 9.18 3.40 26.22
N PHE A 149 7.94 3.08 25.84
CA PHE A 149 7.00 4.05 25.29
C PHE A 149 6.19 4.73 26.39
N THR A 150 5.78 4.00 27.41
CA THR A 150 4.94 4.52 28.49
C THR A 150 5.75 4.82 29.76
N GLY A 151 6.92 4.24 29.91
CA GLY A 151 7.73 4.35 31.11
C GLY A 151 7.18 3.59 32.33
N GLU A 152 6.12 2.81 32.13
CA GLU A 152 5.49 2.04 33.20
C GLU A 152 6.08 0.62 33.29
N PRO A 153 6.16 0.05 34.46
CA PRO A 153 6.57 -1.33 34.60
C PRO A 153 5.51 -2.25 33.98
N VAL A 154 5.93 -3.05 33.01
CA VAL A 154 5.06 -4.10 32.43
C VAL A 154 4.88 -5.15 33.50
N ARG A 155 3.70 -5.19 34.10
CA ARG A 155 3.32 -6.28 35.02
C ARG A 155 3.30 -7.57 34.19
N GLY A 156 4.19 -8.47 34.51
CA GLY A 156 4.17 -9.80 33.94
C GLY A 156 2.76 -10.38 34.07
N GLY A 157 2.12 -10.58 32.92
CA GLY A 157 0.77 -11.16 32.92
C GLY A 157 0.79 -12.53 33.57
N LYS A 158 -0.05 -12.67 34.52
CA LYS A 158 -0.40 -14.01 34.96
C LYS A 158 -1.02 -14.79 33.82
#